data_f732a4cae6a56ce88f4e9650ae3fac40
#
_entry.id   f732a4cae6a56ce88f4e9650ae3fac40
#
_cell.length_a   1.000
_cell.length_b   1.000
_cell.length_c   1.000
_cell.angle_alpha   90.00
_cell.angle_beta   90.00
_cell.angle_gamma   90.00
#
_symmetry.space_group_name_H-M   'P 1'
#
loop_
_entity.id
_entity.type
_entity.pdbx_description
1 polymer ?
#
loop_
_entity_poly.entity_id
_entity_poly.type
_entity_poly.pdbx_seq_one_letter_code
_entity_poly.pdbx_strand_id
1 'polypeptide(L)'
;MATQTRPRERLNVADEMLVVGEGVHLDVRPAGFALRAASAALDALVYIAGYVGLLILTMTVLASDDVPFAIDDALLGAIATTLLVVCLVIAPCVVETLTHGRSVGKLATGLRIVRDDGGASGFRQALIRSLLGFIELYGSAGGIAIITGLVNSRAKRLGDILAGTTCQRERAPKLRRHLGPMPPQLLGWAAIADAGRLPDRTSRRILDYLDQAAQLTPSHRDRAAGEIARETLPHVHPIPDVDADTYLRGLAVLRRDRELAALTSIAHREAMLAPTLTGMPHAFPDRG
;
A
#
# COMPACT_ATOMS: atom_id res chain seq x y z
N MET A 1 48.52 14.13 -6.51
CA MET A 1 47.20 14.60 -6.90
C MET A 1 46.25 13.44 -6.68
N ALA A 2 45.61 13.34 -5.53
CA ALA A 2 44.84 12.18 -5.09
C ALA A 2 43.37 12.43 -5.45
N THR A 3 42.85 11.59 -6.33
CA THR A 3 41.45 11.58 -6.77
C THR A 3 40.58 11.02 -5.64
N GLN A 4 39.87 11.89 -4.94
CA GLN A 4 38.85 11.50 -3.95
C GLN A 4 37.66 10.89 -4.69
N THR A 5 37.53 9.58 -4.61
CA THR A 5 36.33 8.81 -4.98
C THR A 5 35.26 9.09 -3.93
N ARG A 6 34.23 9.87 -4.29
CA ARG A 6 33.02 10.03 -3.47
C ARG A 6 32.40 8.66 -3.22
N PRO A 7 32.02 8.34 -1.97
CA PRO A 7 31.24 7.13 -1.69
C PRO A 7 29.91 7.23 -2.44
N ARG A 8 29.63 6.26 -3.30
CA ARG A 8 28.29 6.05 -3.86
C ARG A 8 27.36 5.75 -2.68
N GLU A 9 26.48 6.67 -2.38
CA GLU A 9 25.29 6.42 -1.57
C GLU A 9 24.57 5.21 -2.19
N ARG A 10 24.81 4.04 -1.64
CA ARG A 10 23.99 2.86 -1.90
C ARG A 10 22.66 3.18 -1.27
N LEU A 11 21.68 3.62 -2.07
CA LEU A 11 20.28 3.60 -1.68
C LEU A 11 20.01 2.21 -1.11
N ASN A 12 19.69 2.15 0.18
CA ASN A 12 19.33 0.93 0.89
C ASN A 12 17.99 0.40 0.35
N VAL A 13 17.99 -0.17 -0.84
CA VAL A 13 16.85 -0.85 -1.45
C VAL A 13 16.53 -2.15 -0.70
N ALA A 14 17.50 -2.66 0.09
CA ALA A 14 17.34 -3.88 0.86
C ALA A 14 16.39 -3.76 2.07
N ASP A 15 16.10 -2.55 2.54
CA ASP A 15 15.28 -2.33 3.74
C ASP A 15 13.76 -2.31 3.46
N GLU A 16 13.35 -2.35 2.17
CA GLU A 16 11.92 -2.35 1.77
C GLU A 16 11.39 -3.72 1.35
N MET A 17 12.24 -4.75 1.36
CA MET A 17 11.86 -6.09 0.90
C MET A 17 11.53 -6.99 2.09
N LEU A 18 10.27 -7.37 2.20
CA LEU A 18 9.81 -8.41 3.12
C LEU A 18 10.07 -9.78 2.49
N VAL A 19 10.98 -10.57 3.07
CA VAL A 19 11.22 -11.95 2.63
C VAL A 19 10.16 -12.84 3.27
N VAL A 20 9.21 -13.32 2.48
CA VAL A 20 8.25 -14.35 2.91
C VAL A 20 8.92 -15.71 2.72
N GLY A 21 8.59 -16.70 3.56
CA GLY A 21 9.28 -18.00 3.69
C GLY A 21 9.49 -18.82 2.41
N GLU A 22 8.95 -18.39 1.27
CA GLU A 22 9.17 -18.99 -0.06
C GLU A 22 10.15 -18.18 -0.93
N GLY A 23 10.92 -17.24 -0.36
CA GLY A 23 11.88 -16.43 -1.11
C GLY A 23 11.28 -15.41 -2.08
N VAL A 24 9.97 -15.18 -2.02
CA VAL A 24 9.29 -14.17 -2.82
C VAL A 24 9.45 -12.81 -2.15
N HIS A 25 10.16 -11.91 -2.81
CA HIS A 25 10.29 -10.51 -2.39
C HIS A 25 9.00 -9.77 -2.73
N LEU A 26 8.16 -9.53 -1.73
CA LEU A 26 7.01 -8.63 -1.88
C LEU A 26 7.48 -7.17 -1.75
N ASP A 27 7.24 -6.39 -2.80
CA ASP A 27 7.44 -4.92 -2.80
C ASP A 27 6.36 -4.27 -1.92
N VAL A 28 6.65 -4.20 -0.63
CA VAL A 28 5.76 -3.62 0.38
C VAL A 28 5.94 -2.12 0.38
N ARG A 29 4.96 -1.39 -0.12
CA ARG A 29 4.99 0.08 -0.10
C ARG A 29 4.46 0.61 1.24
N PRO A 30 5.33 1.14 2.10
CA PRO A 30 4.89 1.77 3.34
C PRO A 30 4.01 2.98 3.02
N ALA A 31 2.97 3.17 3.83
CA ALA A 31 2.08 4.32 3.67
C ALA A 31 2.81 5.61 4.07
N GLY A 32 2.78 6.63 3.22
CA GLY A 32 3.34 7.95 3.52
C GLY A 32 2.69 8.58 4.75
N PHE A 33 3.44 9.43 5.45
CA PHE A 33 3.02 10.10 6.68
C PHE A 33 1.66 10.82 6.55
N ALA A 34 1.48 11.62 5.49
CA ALA A 34 0.24 12.40 5.28
C ALA A 34 -1.01 11.50 5.19
N LEU A 35 -0.92 10.37 4.47
CA LEU A 35 -2.04 9.45 4.32
C LEU A 35 -2.38 8.74 5.64
N ARG A 36 -1.36 8.43 6.44
CA ARG A 36 -1.52 7.85 7.77
C ARG A 36 -2.14 8.85 8.75
N ALA A 37 -1.71 10.11 8.72
CA ALA A 37 -2.27 11.18 9.54
C ALA A 37 -3.75 11.41 9.20
N ALA A 38 -4.11 11.48 7.92
CA ALA A 38 -5.48 11.59 7.46
C ALA A 38 -6.35 10.40 7.93
N SER A 39 -5.83 9.17 7.81
CA SER A 39 -6.51 7.97 8.30
C SER A 39 -6.74 8.01 9.81
N ALA A 40 -5.72 8.41 10.58
CA ALA A 40 -5.82 8.50 12.04
C ALA A 40 -6.79 9.60 12.48
N ALA A 41 -6.81 10.76 11.79
CA ALA A 41 -7.75 11.84 12.05
C ALA A 41 -9.20 11.40 11.79
N LEU A 42 -9.43 10.67 10.71
CA LEU A 42 -10.76 10.11 10.39
C LEU A 42 -11.22 9.11 11.46
N ASP A 43 -10.32 8.22 11.88
CA ASP A 43 -10.60 7.25 12.95
C ASP A 43 -10.91 7.97 14.28
N ALA A 44 -10.10 8.97 14.65
CA ALA A 44 -10.32 9.77 15.85
C ALA A 44 -11.68 10.47 15.82
N LEU A 45 -12.05 11.08 14.70
CA LEU A 45 -13.35 11.72 14.53
C LEU A 45 -14.51 10.74 14.72
N VAL A 46 -14.43 9.55 14.14
CA VAL A 46 -15.47 8.53 14.28
C VAL A 46 -15.61 8.06 15.73
N TYR A 47 -14.49 7.77 16.41
CA TYR A 47 -14.54 7.28 17.78
C TYR A 47 -14.93 8.38 18.78
N ILE A 48 -14.51 9.64 18.59
CA ILE A 48 -14.95 10.78 19.41
C ILE A 48 -16.44 11.03 19.20
N ALA A 49 -16.92 11.04 17.96
CA ALA A 49 -18.34 11.22 17.67
C ALA A 49 -19.19 10.09 18.29
N GLY A 50 -18.70 8.85 18.24
CA GLY A 50 -19.31 7.71 18.91
C GLY A 50 -19.39 7.89 20.43
N TYR A 51 -18.29 8.33 21.05
CA TYR A 51 -18.24 8.64 22.48
C TYR A 51 -19.24 9.73 22.88
N VAL A 52 -19.21 10.87 22.18
CA VAL A 52 -20.10 11.99 22.44
C VAL A 52 -21.56 11.61 22.24
N GLY A 53 -21.88 10.92 21.15
CA GLY A 53 -23.23 10.44 20.88
C GLY A 53 -23.74 9.47 21.95
N LEU A 54 -22.90 8.52 22.39
CA LEU A 54 -23.27 7.58 23.44
C LEU A 54 -23.39 8.27 24.80
N LEU A 55 -22.55 9.25 25.09
CA LEU A 55 -22.62 10.05 26.30
C LEU A 55 -23.94 10.86 26.36
N ILE A 56 -24.28 11.53 25.26
CA ILE A 56 -25.56 12.28 25.15
C ILE A 56 -26.75 11.31 25.34
N LEU A 57 -26.74 10.18 24.66
CA LEU A 57 -27.79 9.18 24.78
C LEU A 57 -27.94 8.71 26.26
N THR A 58 -26.80 8.39 26.88
CA THR A 58 -26.81 7.97 28.29
C THR A 58 -27.35 9.06 29.21
N MET A 59 -26.91 10.31 29.02
CA MET A 59 -27.41 11.44 29.83
C MET A 59 -28.90 11.69 29.63
N THR A 60 -29.43 11.58 28.41
CA THR A 60 -30.88 11.72 28.16
C THR A 60 -31.68 10.60 28.78
N VAL A 61 -31.18 9.36 28.77
CA VAL A 61 -31.85 8.24 29.45
C VAL A 61 -31.82 8.41 30.98
N LEU A 62 -30.69 8.81 31.55
CA LEU A 62 -30.54 9.01 32.98
C LEU A 62 -31.35 10.21 33.50
N ALA A 63 -31.65 11.19 32.65
CA ALA A 63 -32.48 12.36 32.99
C ALA A 63 -33.99 12.09 32.85
N SER A 64 -34.39 10.88 32.39
CA SER A 64 -35.81 10.52 32.30
C SER A 64 -36.38 10.12 33.68
N ASP A 65 -37.67 10.36 33.89
CA ASP A 65 -38.38 10.01 35.15
C ASP A 65 -38.47 8.49 35.41
N ASP A 66 -38.07 7.67 34.45
CA ASP A 66 -38.13 6.21 34.52
C ASP A 66 -36.97 5.59 35.34
N VAL A 67 -35.94 6.36 35.71
CA VAL A 67 -34.79 5.84 36.47
C VAL A 67 -35.09 5.84 37.98
N PRO A 68 -35.18 4.64 38.62
CA PRO A 68 -35.69 4.52 39.97
C PRO A 68 -34.68 4.80 41.11
N PHE A 69 -33.47 5.32 40.76
CA PHE A 69 -32.39 5.57 41.73
C PHE A 69 -31.79 6.95 41.54
N ALA A 70 -31.31 7.54 42.65
CA ALA A 70 -30.62 8.82 42.64
C ALA A 70 -29.24 8.64 41.97
N ILE A 71 -28.98 9.51 41.00
CA ILE A 71 -27.73 9.57 40.28
C ILE A 71 -26.86 10.64 40.93
N ASP A 72 -25.73 10.22 41.50
CA ASP A 72 -24.72 11.12 42.04
C ASP A 72 -23.61 11.44 41.04
N ASP A 73 -22.82 12.45 41.34
CA ASP A 73 -21.71 12.90 40.50
C ASP A 73 -20.64 11.78 40.31
N ALA A 74 -20.47 10.92 41.31
CA ALA A 74 -19.51 9.81 41.25
C ALA A 74 -19.95 8.76 40.24
N LEU A 75 -21.25 8.43 40.20
CA LEU A 75 -21.81 7.50 39.23
C LEU A 75 -21.72 8.07 37.80
N LEU A 76 -22.04 9.35 37.61
CA LEU A 76 -21.88 10.04 36.33
C LEU A 76 -20.43 10.00 35.84
N GLY A 77 -19.50 10.31 36.74
CA GLY A 77 -18.06 10.24 36.44
C GLY A 77 -17.58 8.83 36.05
N ALA A 78 -18.08 7.82 36.76
CA ALA A 78 -17.76 6.40 36.47
C ALA A 78 -18.32 5.97 35.08
N ILE A 79 -19.55 6.36 34.78
CA ILE A 79 -20.17 6.08 33.48
C ILE A 79 -19.39 6.75 32.35
N ALA A 80 -19.13 8.07 32.48
CA ALA A 80 -18.42 8.84 31.47
C ALA A 80 -17.01 8.27 31.21
N THR A 81 -16.27 7.88 32.25
CA THR A 81 -14.96 7.27 32.14
C THR A 81 -15.03 5.89 31.50
N THR A 82 -16.02 5.08 31.88
CA THR A 82 -16.22 3.76 31.26
C THR A 82 -16.52 3.88 29.77
N LEU A 83 -17.43 4.77 29.38
CA LEU A 83 -17.74 5.05 27.97
C LEU A 83 -16.52 5.53 27.20
N LEU A 84 -15.70 6.39 27.80
CA LEU A 84 -14.46 6.86 27.20
C LEU A 84 -13.50 5.70 26.88
N VAL A 85 -13.26 4.82 27.86
CA VAL A 85 -12.40 3.65 27.66
C VAL A 85 -12.99 2.69 26.61
N VAL A 86 -14.29 2.44 26.66
CA VAL A 86 -14.96 1.59 25.68
C VAL A 86 -14.84 2.16 24.27
N CYS A 87 -15.12 3.44 24.06
CA CYS A 87 -15.13 4.04 22.73
C CYS A 87 -13.71 4.31 22.17
N LEU A 88 -12.77 4.74 23.02
CA LEU A 88 -11.45 5.19 22.53
C LEU A 88 -10.34 4.15 22.66
N VAL A 89 -10.56 3.07 23.42
CA VAL A 89 -9.58 1.99 23.57
C VAL A 89 -10.15 0.63 23.12
N ILE A 90 -11.28 0.21 23.67
CA ILE A 90 -11.82 -1.13 23.40
C ILE A 90 -12.36 -1.21 21.97
N ALA A 91 -13.17 -0.25 21.53
CA ALA A 91 -13.77 -0.27 20.20
C ALA A 91 -12.73 -0.28 19.08
N PRO A 92 -11.68 0.61 19.05
CA PRO A 92 -10.61 0.49 18.06
C PRO A 92 -9.87 -0.85 18.10
N CYS A 93 -9.61 -1.39 19.31
CA CYS A 93 -8.96 -2.69 19.48
C CYS A 93 -9.80 -3.82 18.87
N VAL A 94 -11.09 -3.87 19.16
CA VAL A 94 -12.02 -4.88 18.64
C VAL A 94 -12.14 -4.76 17.12
N VAL A 95 -12.37 -3.56 16.61
CA VAL A 95 -12.49 -3.33 15.17
C VAL A 95 -11.21 -3.75 14.43
N GLU A 96 -10.03 -3.32 14.90
CA GLU A 96 -8.77 -3.69 14.26
C GLU A 96 -8.48 -5.19 14.34
N THR A 97 -8.89 -5.86 15.43
CA THR A 97 -8.74 -7.30 15.58
C THR A 97 -9.65 -8.08 14.62
N LEU A 98 -10.95 -7.75 14.59
CA LEU A 98 -11.95 -8.44 13.76
C LEU A 98 -11.71 -8.19 12.26
N THR A 99 -11.23 -7.03 11.89
CA THR A 99 -10.94 -6.66 10.50
C THR A 99 -9.52 -7.00 10.05
N HIS A 100 -8.72 -7.63 10.92
CA HIS A 100 -7.32 -7.99 10.65
C HIS A 100 -6.46 -6.79 10.21
N GLY A 101 -6.52 -5.71 10.98
CA GLY A 101 -5.68 -4.52 10.78
C GLY A 101 -6.31 -3.39 9.99
N ARG A 102 -7.64 -3.37 9.84
CA ARG A 102 -8.39 -2.26 9.22
C ARG A 102 -9.17 -1.48 10.27
N SER A 103 -9.53 -0.24 9.91
CA SER A 103 -10.44 0.64 10.65
C SER A 103 -11.22 1.47 9.64
N VAL A 104 -12.20 2.26 10.07
CA VAL A 104 -12.99 3.09 9.18
C VAL A 104 -12.12 4.05 8.38
N GLY A 105 -11.20 4.78 9.05
CA GLY A 105 -10.26 5.69 8.40
C GLY A 105 -9.26 4.96 7.48
N LYS A 106 -8.80 3.77 7.88
CA LYS A 106 -7.91 2.95 7.05
C LYS A 106 -8.62 2.41 5.81
N LEU A 107 -9.88 2.00 5.93
CA LEU A 107 -10.69 1.58 4.77
C LEU A 107 -10.91 2.73 3.78
N ALA A 108 -11.21 3.94 4.28
CA ALA A 108 -11.40 5.12 3.46
C ALA A 108 -10.11 5.50 2.70
N THR A 109 -8.95 5.39 3.35
CA THR A 109 -7.64 5.74 2.77
C THR A 109 -6.95 4.59 2.03
N GLY A 110 -7.52 3.37 2.05
CA GLY A 110 -6.95 2.18 1.42
C GLY A 110 -5.68 1.68 2.13
N LEU A 111 -5.64 1.83 3.46
CA LEU A 111 -4.53 1.39 4.30
C LEU A 111 -4.89 0.12 5.07
N ARG A 112 -3.87 -0.65 5.44
CA ARG A 112 -3.98 -1.81 6.30
C ARG A 112 -2.76 -1.92 7.21
N ILE A 113 -2.99 -2.35 8.44
CA ILE A 113 -1.92 -2.70 9.36
C ILE A 113 -1.57 -4.18 9.19
N VAL A 114 -0.30 -4.43 9.01
CA VAL A 114 0.28 -5.77 8.96
C VAL A 114 1.41 -5.87 9.97
N ARG A 115 1.75 -7.08 10.38
CA ARG A 115 2.92 -7.34 11.20
C ARG A 115 4.19 -7.12 10.38
N ASP A 116 5.30 -6.84 11.04
CA ASP A 116 6.59 -6.65 10.38
C ASP A 116 7.12 -7.92 9.68
N ASP A 117 6.60 -9.10 10.06
CA ASP A 117 6.85 -10.38 9.39
C ASP A 117 5.89 -10.67 8.21
N GLY A 118 5.02 -9.72 7.84
CA GLY A 118 4.05 -9.86 6.76
C GLY A 118 2.73 -10.51 7.14
N GLY A 119 2.60 -11.02 8.36
CA GLY A 119 1.38 -11.63 8.86
C GLY A 119 0.25 -10.62 9.14
N ALA A 120 -0.97 -11.14 9.30
CA ALA A 120 -2.11 -10.32 9.70
C ALA A 120 -1.95 -9.80 11.15
N SER A 121 -2.41 -8.57 11.42
CA SER A 121 -2.47 -8.02 12.77
C SER A 121 -3.47 -8.81 13.61
N GLY A 122 -3.03 -9.29 14.77
CA GLY A 122 -3.87 -10.01 15.74
C GLY A 122 -4.26 -9.14 16.94
N PHE A 123 -4.96 -9.74 17.92
CA PHE A 123 -5.45 -9.06 19.12
C PHE A 123 -4.32 -8.36 19.91
N ARG A 124 -3.19 -9.04 20.13
CA ARG A 124 -2.06 -8.48 20.88
C ARG A 124 -1.55 -7.17 20.26
N GLN A 125 -1.37 -7.14 18.94
CA GLN A 125 -0.93 -5.97 18.21
C GLN A 125 -1.98 -4.85 18.27
N ALA A 126 -3.25 -5.18 18.07
CA ALA A 126 -4.36 -4.24 18.16
C ALA A 126 -4.47 -3.61 19.56
N LEU A 127 -4.32 -4.41 20.62
CA LEU A 127 -4.37 -3.93 22.00
C LEU A 127 -3.23 -2.95 22.32
N ILE A 128 -1.98 -3.29 22.01
CA ILE A 128 -0.82 -2.42 22.23
C ILE A 128 -1.03 -1.09 21.49
N ARG A 129 -1.49 -1.15 20.25
CA ARG A 129 -1.74 0.02 19.40
C ARG A 129 -2.88 0.89 19.89
N SER A 130 -3.95 0.29 20.43
CA SER A 130 -5.09 1.02 20.98
C SER A 130 -4.71 1.76 22.27
N LEU A 131 -4.00 1.09 23.17
CA LEU A 131 -3.53 1.68 24.43
C LEU A 131 -2.57 2.83 24.18
N LEU A 132 -1.54 2.61 23.36
CA LEU A 132 -0.59 3.67 23.02
C LEU A 132 -1.22 4.74 22.15
N GLY A 133 -2.13 4.37 21.24
CA GLY A 133 -2.88 5.31 20.43
C GLY A 133 -3.74 6.25 21.27
N PHE A 134 -4.30 5.77 22.38
CA PHE A 134 -5.02 6.64 23.33
C PHE A 134 -4.10 7.73 23.90
N ILE A 135 -2.89 7.37 24.35
CA ILE A 135 -1.91 8.33 24.88
C ILE A 135 -1.38 9.25 23.77
N GLU A 136 -1.03 8.70 22.62
CA GLU A 136 -0.43 9.43 21.50
C GLU A 136 -1.41 10.42 20.83
N LEU A 137 -2.65 10.00 20.55
CA LEU A 137 -3.62 10.84 19.86
C LEU A 137 -4.37 11.74 20.83
N TYR A 138 -4.91 11.18 21.91
CA TYR A 138 -5.81 11.92 22.81
C TYR A 138 -5.05 12.55 23.99
N GLY A 139 -4.06 11.85 24.58
CA GLY A 139 -3.27 12.37 25.70
C GLY A 139 -2.32 13.49 25.30
N SER A 140 -1.79 13.49 24.08
CA SER A 140 -0.86 14.53 23.57
C SER A 140 -1.43 15.36 22.40
N ALA A 141 -2.74 15.27 22.15
CA ALA A 141 -3.39 15.89 20.96
C ALA A 141 -2.67 15.55 19.64
N GLY A 142 -2.15 14.31 19.53
CA GLY A 142 -1.42 13.83 18.35
C GLY A 142 0.05 14.25 18.27
N GLY A 143 0.56 15.06 19.20
CA GLY A 143 1.94 15.56 19.17
C GLY A 143 2.99 14.45 19.15
N ILE A 144 2.85 13.45 20.02
CA ILE A 144 3.77 12.30 20.06
C ILE A 144 3.70 11.52 18.74
N ALA A 145 2.51 11.28 18.20
CA ALA A 145 2.35 10.54 16.95
C ALA A 145 2.97 11.28 15.74
N ILE A 146 2.91 12.61 15.72
CA ILE A 146 3.52 13.46 14.68
C ILE A 146 5.06 13.39 14.79
N ILE A 147 5.61 13.60 15.98
CA ILE A 147 7.06 13.59 16.20
C ILE A 147 7.65 12.22 15.82
N THR A 148 7.08 11.14 16.35
CA THR A 148 7.57 9.78 16.08
C THR A 148 7.43 9.41 14.61
N GLY A 149 6.33 9.81 13.96
CA GLY A 149 6.09 9.55 12.53
C GLY A 149 7.00 10.34 11.60
N LEU A 150 7.44 11.53 11.98
CA LEU A 150 8.38 12.34 11.19
C LEU A 150 9.84 11.91 11.36
N VAL A 151 10.22 11.50 12.57
CA VAL A 151 11.60 11.04 12.86
C VAL A 151 11.89 9.66 12.27
N ASN A 152 10.86 8.83 12.11
CA ASN A 152 11.03 7.47 11.60
C ASN A 152 10.94 7.44 10.07
N SER A 153 11.95 6.88 9.38
CA SER A 153 11.99 6.72 7.90
C SER A 153 10.79 5.95 7.33
N ARG A 154 10.20 5.03 8.11
CA ARG A 154 9.00 4.27 7.74
C ARG A 154 7.70 4.92 8.23
N ALA A 155 7.75 6.16 8.73
CA ALA A 155 6.64 6.89 9.33
C ALA A 155 5.85 6.08 10.37
N LYS A 156 6.50 5.19 11.14
CA LYS A 156 5.88 4.40 12.21
C LYS A 156 5.62 5.29 13.41
N ARG A 157 4.43 5.21 14.00
CA ARG A 157 4.13 5.82 15.29
C ARG A 157 4.63 4.90 16.42
N LEU A 158 4.69 5.42 17.65
CA LEU A 158 5.19 4.66 18.81
C LEU A 158 4.40 3.34 19.00
N GLY A 159 3.07 3.39 18.88
CA GLY A 159 2.22 2.21 18.93
C GLY A 159 2.56 1.16 17.87
N ASP A 160 2.97 1.56 16.67
CA ASP A 160 3.37 0.64 15.60
C ASP A 160 4.72 -0.02 15.92
N ILE A 161 5.66 0.76 16.45
CA ILE A 161 7.01 0.28 16.81
C ILE A 161 6.91 -0.78 17.91
N LEU A 162 6.17 -0.49 18.99
CA LEU A 162 6.04 -1.41 20.13
C LEU A 162 5.17 -2.64 19.81
N ALA A 163 4.22 -2.51 18.89
CA ALA A 163 3.41 -3.64 18.42
C ALA A 163 4.10 -4.49 17.35
N GLY A 164 5.24 -4.06 16.78
CA GLY A 164 5.91 -4.74 15.67
C GLY A 164 5.04 -4.78 14.41
N THR A 165 4.46 -3.64 14.04
CA THR A 165 3.54 -3.52 12.91
C THR A 165 3.94 -2.41 11.96
N THR A 166 3.48 -2.51 10.71
CA THR A 166 3.68 -1.51 9.67
C THR A 166 2.36 -1.21 8.99
N CYS A 167 2.12 0.08 8.68
CA CYS A 167 0.99 0.50 7.89
C CYS A 167 1.34 0.43 6.41
N GLN A 168 0.64 -0.41 5.66
CA GLN A 168 0.83 -0.61 4.23
C GLN A 168 -0.33 -0.04 3.43
N ARG A 169 -0.06 0.35 2.20
CA ARG A 169 -1.08 0.76 1.25
C ARG A 169 -1.63 -0.47 0.52
N GLU A 170 -2.85 -0.86 0.84
CA GLU A 170 -3.54 -2.02 0.21
C GLU A 170 -4.10 -1.64 -1.16
N ARG A 171 -4.60 -0.42 -1.31
CA ARG A 171 -5.00 0.11 -2.60
C ARG A 171 -3.78 0.65 -3.32
N ALA A 172 -3.08 -0.21 -4.07
CA ALA A 172 -2.30 0.30 -5.18
C ALA A 172 -3.26 1.08 -6.10
N PRO A 173 -2.92 2.30 -6.56
CA PRO A 173 -3.68 2.92 -7.61
C PRO A 173 -3.78 1.86 -8.72
N LYS A 174 -5.00 1.46 -9.08
CA LYS A 174 -5.19 0.67 -10.30
C LYS A 174 -4.77 1.61 -11.41
N LEU A 175 -3.52 1.52 -11.79
CA LEU A 175 -3.03 2.14 -13.01
C LEU A 175 -3.82 1.46 -14.13
N ARG A 176 -4.96 2.03 -14.47
CA ARG A 176 -5.70 1.67 -15.68
C ARG A 176 -4.92 2.28 -16.85
N ARG A 177 -3.71 1.79 -17.03
CA ARG A 177 -2.91 2.14 -18.20
C ARG A 177 -3.52 1.41 -19.38
N HIS A 178 -4.49 2.03 -20.01
CA HIS A 178 -5.02 1.57 -21.30
C HIS A 178 -3.94 1.94 -22.33
N LEU A 179 -2.94 1.07 -22.44
CA LEU A 179 -2.13 1.06 -23.63
C LEU A 179 -3.07 0.62 -24.75
N GLY A 180 -3.36 1.52 -25.67
CA GLY A 180 -4.15 1.22 -26.85
C GLY A 180 -3.61 0.04 -27.67
N PRO A 181 -4.17 -0.25 -28.81
CA PRO A 181 -3.61 -1.25 -29.73
C PRO A 181 -2.24 -0.80 -30.25
N MET A 182 -1.50 -1.73 -30.84
CA MET A 182 -0.24 -1.44 -31.55
C MET A 182 -0.49 -0.40 -32.64
N PRO A 183 0.31 0.68 -32.73
CA PRO A 183 0.22 1.63 -33.82
C PRO A 183 0.38 0.92 -35.17
N PRO A 184 -0.49 1.20 -36.17
CA PRO A 184 -0.46 0.49 -37.47
C PRO A 184 0.90 0.54 -38.17
N GLN A 185 1.61 1.65 -38.02
CA GLN A 185 2.94 1.87 -38.62
C GLN A 185 4.02 0.94 -38.04
N LEU A 186 3.80 0.41 -36.83
CA LEU A 186 4.73 -0.45 -36.10
C LEU A 186 4.39 -1.94 -36.15
N LEU A 187 3.33 -2.36 -36.85
CA LEU A 187 2.95 -3.76 -36.93
C LEU A 187 4.07 -4.63 -37.55
N GLY A 188 4.68 -4.19 -38.65
CA GLY A 188 5.80 -4.87 -39.27
C GLY A 188 7.05 -4.87 -38.39
N TRP A 189 7.32 -3.75 -37.73
CA TRP A 189 8.43 -3.64 -36.79
C TRP A 189 8.25 -4.57 -35.57
N ALA A 190 7.06 -4.63 -35.01
CA ALA A 190 6.77 -5.46 -33.84
C ALA A 190 7.04 -6.95 -34.05
N ALA A 191 6.93 -7.44 -35.29
CA ALA A 191 7.20 -8.83 -35.65
C ALA A 191 8.70 -9.17 -35.61
N ILE A 192 9.59 -8.19 -35.89
CA ILE A 192 11.03 -8.39 -35.98
C ILE A 192 11.83 -7.72 -34.85
N ALA A 193 11.18 -6.82 -34.10
CA ALA A 193 11.84 -6.08 -33.03
C ALA A 193 12.32 -7.00 -31.93
N ASP A 194 13.57 -6.85 -31.53
CA ASP A 194 14.08 -7.40 -30.28
C ASP A 194 14.11 -6.29 -29.25
N ALA A 195 13.33 -6.44 -28.18
CA ALA A 195 13.29 -5.53 -27.05
C ALA A 195 13.86 -6.26 -25.83
N GLY A 196 15.10 -6.00 -25.53
CA GLY A 196 15.77 -6.50 -24.35
C GLY A 196 15.12 -6.01 -23.04
N ARG A 197 15.65 -6.50 -21.91
CA ARG A 197 15.17 -6.08 -20.59
C ARG A 197 15.51 -4.62 -20.34
N LEU A 198 14.50 -3.75 -20.32
CA LEU A 198 14.65 -2.35 -19.92
C LEU A 198 14.81 -2.24 -18.41
N PRO A 199 15.63 -1.31 -17.90
CA PRO A 199 15.64 -0.95 -16.49
C PRO A 199 14.25 -0.55 -16.00
N ASP A 200 13.89 -0.95 -14.79
CA ASP A 200 12.56 -0.68 -14.21
C ASP A 200 12.24 0.81 -14.16
N ARG A 201 13.26 1.66 -13.91
CA ARG A 201 13.13 3.11 -13.92
C ARG A 201 12.69 3.63 -15.30
N THR A 202 13.33 3.17 -16.37
CA THR A 202 13.00 3.57 -17.74
C THR A 202 11.61 3.08 -18.14
N SER A 203 11.27 1.84 -17.77
CA SER A 203 9.94 1.27 -17.99
C SER A 203 8.84 2.10 -17.31
N ARG A 204 9.04 2.51 -16.07
CA ARG A 204 8.10 3.40 -15.35
C ARG A 204 7.99 4.76 -16.02
N ARG A 205 9.11 5.37 -16.42
CA ARG A 205 9.11 6.68 -17.13
C ARG A 205 8.32 6.65 -18.43
N ILE A 206 8.45 5.57 -19.23
CA ILE A 206 7.66 5.38 -20.45
C ILE A 206 6.16 5.41 -20.12
N LEU A 207 5.75 4.63 -19.12
CA LEU A 207 4.35 4.52 -18.77
C LEU A 207 3.79 5.81 -18.17
N ASP A 208 4.57 6.50 -17.33
CA ASP A 208 4.18 7.80 -16.73
C ASP A 208 4.06 8.89 -17.81
N TYR A 209 4.96 8.86 -18.79
CA TYR A 209 4.88 9.75 -19.96
C TYR A 209 3.59 9.49 -20.77
N LEU A 210 3.29 8.23 -21.09
CA LEU A 210 2.10 7.87 -21.88
C LEU A 210 0.80 8.25 -21.17
N ASP A 211 0.75 8.17 -19.84
CA ASP A 211 -0.40 8.61 -19.05
C ASP A 211 -0.61 10.13 -19.10
N GLN A 212 0.48 10.90 -19.22
CA GLN A 212 0.45 12.37 -19.20
C GLN A 212 0.51 12.99 -20.59
N ALA A 213 0.88 12.24 -21.63
CA ALA A 213 1.14 12.75 -22.99
C ALA A 213 -0.01 13.56 -23.57
N ALA A 214 -1.26 13.20 -23.27
CA ALA A 214 -2.45 13.91 -23.73
C ALA A 214 -2.61 15.32 -23.10
N GLN A 215 -1.99 15.55 -21.93
CA GLN A 215 -2.09 16.82 -21.19
C GLN A 215 -0.90 17.75 -21.46
N LEU A 216 0.17 17.24 -22.10
CA LEU A 216 1.36 18.02 -22.42
C LEU A 216 1.14 18.85 -23.67
N THR A 217 1.76 20.04 -23.69
CA THR A 217 1.86 20.85 -24.93
C THR A 217 2.72 20.11 -25.96
N PRO A 218 2.48 20.27 -27.27
CA PRO A 218 3.21 19.55 -28.32
C PRO A 218 4.72 19.61 -28.16
N SER A 219 5.28 20.79 -27.90
CA SER A 219 6.73 20.98 -27.74
C SER A 219 7.32 20.28 -26.52
N HIS A 220 6.58 20.21 -25.40
CA HIS A 220 7.00 19.48 -24.22
C HIS A 220 6.87 17.97 -24.41
N ARG A 221 5.83 17.53 -25.14
CA ARG A 221 5.62 16.13 -25.48
C ARG A 221 6.74 15.57 -26.33
N ASP A 222 7.11 16.28 -27.41
CA ASP A 222 8.19 15.86 -28.34
C ASP A 222 9.54 15.79 -27.62
N ARG A 223 9.84 16.79 -26.76
CA ARG A 223 11.07 16.80 -25.97
C ARG A 223 11.13 15.63 -25.00
N ALA A 224 10.09 15.43 -24.21
CA ALA A 224 10.02 14.35 -23.23
C ALA A 224 10.06 12.98 -23.91
N ALA A 225 9.32 12.79 -25.01
CA ALA A 225 9.37 11.58 -25.80
C ALA A 225 10.77 11.29 -26.32
N GLY A 226 11.42 12.30 -26.90
CA GLY A 226 12.78 12.16 -27.44
C GLY A 226 13.84 11.85 -26.39
N GLU A 227 13.71 12.37 -25.17
CA GLU A 227 14.62 12.03 -24.06
C GLU A 227 14.45 10.57 -23.62
N ILE A 228 13.21 10.15 -23.43
CA ILE A 228 12.91 8.78 -22.98
C ILE A 228 13.26 7.76 -24.08
N ALA A 229 12.95 8.08 -25.36
CA ALA A 229 13.29 7.23 -26.47
C ALA A 229 14.80 6.97 -26.53
N ARG A 230 15.63 8.01 -26.37
CA ARG A 230 17.11 7.84 -26.36
C ARG A 230 17.61 6.89 -25.27
N GLU A 231 16.95 6.85 -24.10
CA GLU A 231 17.30 5.89 -23.04
C GLU A 231 16.98 4.43 -23.41
N THR A 232 16.06 4.20 -24.35
CA THR A 232 15.67 2.87 -24.77
C THR A 232 16.48 2.33 -25.95
N LEU A 233 17.14 3.19 -26.72
CA LEU A 233 17.89 2.80 -27.92
C LEU A 233 18.92 1.66 -27.69
N PRO A 234 19.66 1.61 -26.58
CA PRO A 234 20.60 0.53 -26.33
C PRO A 234 19.94 -0.85 -26.13
N HIS A 235 18.63 -0.88 -25.91
CA HIS A 235 17.90 -2.08 -25.53
C HIS A 235 16.93 -2.59 -26.60
N VAL A 236 16.80 -1.87 -27.73
CA VAL A 236 15.79 -2.17 -28.76
C VAL A 236 16.40 -2.14 -30.15
N HIS A 237 16.25 -3.23 -30.89
CA HIS A 237 16.73 -3.34 -32.29
C HIS A 237 15.71 -4.11 -33.14
N PRO A 238 15.53 -3.76 -34.43
CA PRO A 238 15.96 -2.52 -35.08
C PRO A 238 15.17 -1.30 -34.58
N ILE A 239 15.72 -0.11 -34.72
CA ILE A 239 15.03 1.14 -34.37
C ILE A 239 14.09 1.48 -35.53
N PRO A 240 12.79 1.68 -35.29
CA PRO A 240 11.84 2.04 -36.34
C PRO A 240 11.96 3.52 -36.74
N ASP A 241 11.68 3.81 -38.01
CA ASP A 241 11.65 5.20 -38.51
C ASP A 241 10.26 5.81 -38.29
N VAL A 242 10.00 6.22 -37.06
CA VAL A 242 8.76 6.90 -36.62
C VAL A 242 9.08 7.96 -35.56
N ASP A 243 8.13 8.83 -35.29
CA ASP A 243 8.26 9.80 -34.20
C ASP A 243 8.40 9.12 -32.81
N ALA A 244 9.06 9.82 -31.88
CA ALA A 244 9.39 9.29 -30.56
C ALA A 244 8.14 8.90 -29.73
N ASP A 245 7.02 9.63 -29.84
CA ASP A 245 5.76 9.29 -29.14
C ASP A 245 5.19 7.97 -29.65
N THR A 246 5.08 7.81 -30.97
CA THR A 246 4.62 6.58 -31.62
C THR A 246 5.53 5.41 -31.30
N TYR A 247 6.86 5.61 -31.32
CA TYR A 247 7.82 4.60 -30.92
C TYR A 247 7.62 4.11 -29.48
N LEU A 248 7.51 5.04 -28.51
CA LEU A 248 7.30 4.68 -27.10
C LEU A 248 5.98 3.95 -26.86
N ARG A 249 4.91 4.35 -27.56
CA ARG A 249 3.62 3.61 -27.53
C ARG A 249 3.78 2.20 -28.04
N GLY A 250 4.41 2.03 -29.19
CA GLY A 250 4.66 0.72 -29.78
C GLY A 250 5.53 -0.16 -28.88
N LEU A 251 6.59 0.39 -28.30
CA LEU A 251 7.47 -0.32 -27.39
C LEU A 251 6.74 -0.78 -26.11
N ALA A 252 5.89 0.07 -25.54
CA ALA A 252 5.08 -0.26 -24.37
C ALA A 252 4.08 -1.39 -24.67
N VAL A 253 3.41 -1.35 -25.82
CA VAL A 253 2.49 -2.40 -26.29
C VAL A 253 3.23 -3.71 -26.56
N LEU A 254 4.34 -3.66 -27.28
CA LEU A 254 5.15 -4.83 -27.59
C LEU A 254 5.60 -5.57 -26.33
N ARG A 255 6.06 -4.82 -25.32
CA ARG A 255 6.48 -5.40 -24.05
C ARG A 255 5.32 -6.02 -23.29
N ARG A 256 4.18 -5.32 -23.20
CA ARG A 256 2.96 -5.83 -22.58
C ARG A 256 2.55 -7.16 -23.20
N ASP A 257 2.52 -7.23 -24.52
CA ASP A 257 2.05 -8.41 -25.23
C ASP A 257 3.01 -9.61 -25.06
N ARG A 258 4.32 -9.36 -25.05
CA ARG A 258 5.33 -10.40 -24.75
C ARG A 258 5.25 -10.87 -23.30
N GLU A 259 5.06 -9.96 -22.35
CA GLU A 259 4.93 -10.30 -20.94
C GLU A 259 3.66 -11.11 -20.68
N LEU A 260 2.54 -10.74 -21.31
CA LEU A 260 1.30 -11.52 -21.27
C LEU A 260 1.49 -12.93 -21.89
N ALA A 261 2.16 -13.03 -23.02
CA ALA A 261 2.46 -14.32 -23.64
C ALA A 261 3.36 -15.19 -22.75
N ALA A 262 4.35 -14.60 -22.09
CA ALA A 262 5.21 -15.30 -21.14
C ALA A 262 4.42 -15.79 -19.92
N LEU A 263 3.60 -14.94 -19.32
CA LEU A 263 2.77 -15.31 -18.17
C LEU A 263 1.76 -16.41 -18.51
N THR A 264 1.09 -16.32 -19.67
CA THR A 264 0.17 -17.36 -20.13
C THR A 264 0.88 -18.69 -20.37
N SER A 265 2.10 -18.67 -20.91
CA SER A 265 2.90 -19.87 -21.10
C SER A 265 3.36 -20.50 -19.78
N ILE A 266 3.66 -19.69 -18.78
CA ILE A 266 3.99 -20.16 -17.42
C ILE A 266 2.74 -20.79 -16.78
N ALA A 267 1.60 -20.08 -16.78
CA ALA A 267 0.34 -20.59 -16.23
C ALA A 267 -0.09 -21.91 -16.90
N HIS A 268 0.09 -22.03 -18.22
CA HIS A 268 -0.20 -23.27 -18.93
C HIS A 268 0.72 -24.43 -18.47
N ARG A 269 2.02 -24.15 -18.32
CA ARG A 269 2.98 -25.16 -17.81
C ARG A 269 2.67 -25.58 -16.38
N GLU A 270 2.34 -24.63 -15.51
CA GLU A 270 1.91 -24.90 -14.13
C GLU A 270 0.66 -25.78 -14.09
N ALA A 271 -0.35 -25.48 -14.91
CA ALA A 271 -1.57 -26.28 -15.00
C ALA A 271 -1.30 -27.71 -15.49
N MET A 272 -0.36 -27.88 -16.43
CA MET A 272 0.04 -29.21 -16.90
C MET A 272 0.82 -30.01 -15.85
N LEU A 273 1.62 -29.35 -15.02
CA LEU A 273 2.42 -29.98 -13.97
C LEU A 273 1.65 -30.17 -12.67
N ALA A 274 0.58 -29.40 -12.43
CA ALA A 274 -0.21 -29.44 -11.20
C ALA A 274 -0.66 -30.87 -10.81
N PRO A 275 -1.17 -31.74 -11.73
CA PRO A 275 -1.56 -33.11 -11.35
C PRO A 275 -0.38 -33.95 -10.87
N THR A 276 0.82 -33.69 -11.39
CA THR A 276 2.04 -34.42 -11.00
C THR A 276 2.61 -33.90 -9.68
N LEU A 277 2.49 -32.60 -9.41
CA LEU A 277 3.04 -31.94 -8.23
C LEU A 277 2.10 -32.07 -7.00
N THR A 278 0.78 -32.15 -7.22
CA THR A 278 -0.20 -32.36 -6.16
C THR A 278 -0.48 -33.81 -5.85
N GLY A 279 -0.05 -34.75 -6.71
CA GLY A 279 -0.10 -36.17 -6.46
C GLY A 279 0.88 -36.59 -5.36
N MET A 280 0.46 -37.49 -4.47
CA MET A 280 1.35 -38.06 -3.46
C MET A 280 2.54 -38.76 -4.15
N PRO A 281 3.80 -38.46 -3.75
CA PRO A 281 4.95 -39.18 -4.27
C PRO A 281 4.78 -40.69 -3.99
N HIS A 282 5.05 -41.51 -5.00
CA HIS A 282 5.00 -42.96 -4.90
C HIS A 282 3.63 -43.61 -4.66
N ALA A 283 2.53 -42.93 -5.03
CA ALA A 283 1.15 -43.47 -4.89
C ALA A 283 0.81 -43.96 -3.46
N PHE A 284 1.35 -43.33 -2.43
CA PHE A 284 0.95 -43.62 -1.07
C PHE A 284 -0.52 -43.22 -0.87
N PRO A 285 -1.36 -44.12 -0.27
CA PRO A 285 -2.74 -43.81 -0.03
C PRO A 285 -2.87 -42.62 0.96
N ASP A 286 -3.82 -41.76 0.65
CA ASP A 286 -4.17 -40.64 1.53
C ASP A 286 -4.62 -41.24 2.88
N ARG A 287 -3.93 -40.90 3.95
CA ARG A 287 -4.39 -41.24 5.29
C ARG A 287 -5.30 -40.10 5.75
N GLY A 288 -6.60 -40.24 5.43
CA GLY A 288 -7.64 -39.35 5.91
C GLY A 288 -7.63 -39.07 7.40
#